data_580f314a7720c623a81c3ce9d5ccbeda
#
_entry.id   580f314a7720c623a81c3ce9d5ccbeda
#
_cell.length_a   1.000
_cell.length_b   1.000
_cell.length_c   1.000
_cell.angle_alpha   90.00
_cell.angle_beta   90.00
_cell.angle_gamma   90.00
#
_symmetry.space_group_name_H-M   'P 1'
#
loop_
_entity.id
_entity.type
_entity.pdbx_description
1 polymer ?
#
loop_
_entity_poly.entity_id
_entity_poly.type
_entity_poly.pdbx_seq_one_letter_code
_entity_poly.pdbx_strand_id
1 'polypeptide(L)'
;MAIVLGPNRYGKAETRLVRVFRNGDTHGLVDLNVSVALSGDLEATHATGDNSGVLPTDTMKNTVYAFAKEHGVGEPEEFALLLARHFVESQPQVHGAKVSIESYAWDRLGPHSFSKRGDYTRTAVVNVSDAGTQVVSGVIGLTLLNSTASEFHGFPRDKYTTLPEATDRILATAVDARWRHAGLSADWAASFGGALDALKSGFVGTYSYSLQQTLMAMGTSVLTEREEIAEVRLALPNKHHYLVDLSPFDLTNENEVFIAGDRPYGLIEGSVVRDDAPAATTEWWL
;
A
#
# COMPACT_ATOMS: atom_id res chain seq x y z
N MET A 1 -40.73 -10.56 3.96
CA MET A 1 -39.28 -10.41 3.68
C MET A 1 -38.70 -9.71 4.88
N ALA A 2 -37.73 -10.28 5.59
CA ALA A 2 -37.09 -9.66 6.73
C ALA A 2 -35.89 -8.80 6.24
N ILE A 3 -35.72 -7.65 6.82
CA ILE A 3 -34.52 -6.80 6.61
C ILE A 3 -33.64 -7.01 7.83
N VAL A 4 -32.37 -7.38 7.60
CA VAL A 4 -31.40 -7.67 8.67
C VAL A 4 -30.14 -6.85 8.44
N LEU A 5 -29.37 -6.61 9.51
CA LEU A 5 -28.07 -5.96 9.43
C LEU A 5 -27.08 -6.87 8.68
N GLY A 6 -26.42 -6.34 7.65
CA GLY A 6 -25.33 -7.02 6.95
C GLY A 6 -23.98 -6.83 7.63
N PRO A 7 -22.87 -7.29 7.01
CA PRO A 7 -21.53 -7.08 7.54
C PRO A 7 -21.28 -5.62 7.85
N ASN A 8 -20.73 -5.33 9.04
CA ASN A 8 -20.52 -3.96 9.50
C ASN A 8 -19.24 -3.86 10.31
N ARG A 9 -18.71 -2.66 10.42
CA ARG A 9 -17.58 -2.30 11.24
C ARG A 9 -17.66 -0.81 11.59
N TYR A 10 -17.06 -0.43 12.71
CA TYR A 10 -16.92 0.96 13.11
C TYR A 10 -15.51 1.23 13.63
N GLY A 11 -15.07 2.47 13.66
CA GLY A 11 -13.73 2.74 14.13
C GLY A 11 -13.33 4.20 14.15
N LYS A 12 -12.04 4.42 14.39
CA LYS A 12 -11.38 5.72 14.36
C LYS A 12 -10.40 5.78 13.22
N ALA A 13 -10.66 6.65 12.28
CA ALA A 13 -9.78 6.85 11.13
C ALA A 13 -8.78 7.99 11.38
N GLU A 14 -7.62 7.87 10.74
CA GLU A 14 -6.62 8.93 10.56
C GLU A 14 -6.12 9.56 11.87
N THR A 15 -5.79 8.73 12.86
CA THR A 15 -5.12 9.17 14.06
C THR A 15 -3.67 9.50 13.76
N ARG A 16 -3.36 10.79 13.61
CA ARG A 16 -1.99 11.27 13.35
C ARG A 16 -1.14 11.17 14.60
N LEU A 17 0.05 10.59 14.48
CA LEU A 17 0.98 10.34 15.58
C LEU A 17 2.40 10.68 15.14
N VAL A 18 3.08 11.52 15.91
CA VAL A 18 4.53 11.71 15.82
C VAL A 18 5.15 11.31 17.15
N ARG A 19 6.09 10.36 17.12
CA ARG A 19 6.89 9.98 18.27
C ARG A 19 8.32 10.45 18.09
N VAL A 20 8.83 11.20 19.07
CA VAL A 20 10.22 11.62 19.13
C VAL A 20 10.96 10.78 20.16
N PHE A 21 12.07 10.17 19.74
CA PHE A 21 13.00 9.45 20.61
C PHE A 21 14.13 10.40 20.96
N ARG A 22 14.32 10.66 22.27
CA ARG A 22 15.31 11.60 22.77
C ARG A 22 16.51 10.84 23.35
N ASN A 23 17.51 10.56 22.53
CA ASN A 23 18.72 9.85 22.91
C ASN A 23 19.89 10.85 23.01
N GLY A 24 19.99 11.53 24.16
CA GLY A 24 20.95 12.63 24.33
C GLY A 24 20.70 13.74 23.31
N ASP A 25 21.74 14.16 22.62
CA ASP A 25 21.69 15.23 21.64
C ASP A 25 21.17 14.78 20.27
N THR A 26 21.03 13.47 20.03
CA THR A 26 20.53 12.92 18.77
C THR A 26 19.14 12.36 18.95
N HIS A 27 18.16 12.95 18.26
CA HIS A 27 16.77 12.52 18.30
C HIS A 27 16.42 11.58 17.14
N GLY A 28 15.49 10.67 17.37
CA GLY A 28 14.81 9.90 16.34
C GLY A 28 13.38 10.41 16.13
N LEU A 29 12.79 10.11 14.97
CA LEU A 29 11.43 10.51 14.62
C LEU A 29 10.71 9.35 13.94
N VAL A 30 9.45 9.09 14.38
CA VAL A 30 8.49 8.25 13.66
C VAL A 30 7.21 9.07 13.47
N ASP A 31 6.67 9.05 12.25
CA ASP A 31 5.49 9.81 11.85
C ASP A 31 4.49 8.85 11.19
N LEU A 32 3.34 8.64 11.83
CA LEU A 32 2.33 7.68 11.42
C LEU A 32 0.96 8.33 11.27
N ASN A 33 0.13 7.70 10.44
CA ASN A 33 -1.32 7.87 10.39
C ASN A 33 -1.96 6.50 10.65
N VAL A 34 -2.71 6.37 11.75
CA VAL A 34 -3.23 5.09 12.24
C VAL A 34 -4.76 5.12 12.18
N SER A 35 -5.34 4.12 11.51
CA SER A 35 -6.79 3.88 11.48
C SER A 35 -7.11 2.53 12.11
N VAL A 36 -8.12 2.50 12.97
CA VAL A 36 -8.62 1.29 13.65
C VAL A 36 -10.07 1.08 13.27
N ALA A 37 -10.44 -0.13 12.90
CA ALA A 37 -11.83 -0.54 12.66
C ALA A 37 -12.11 -1.87 13.37
N LEU A 38 -13.20 -1.92 14.15
CA LEU A 38 -13.64 -3.08 14.93
C LEU A 38 -14.93 -3.64 14.35
N SER A 39 -15.10 -4.94 14.43
CA SER A 39 -16.32 -5.68 14.11
C SER A 39 -16.63 -6.71 15.20
N GLY A 40 -17.90 -7.09 15.36
CA GLY A 40 -18.33 -8.02 16.40
C GLY A 40 -19.81 -7.93 16.67
N ASP A 41 -20.24 -8.10 17.93
CA ASP A 41 -21.62 -8.12 18.36
C ASP A 41 -22.21 -6.69 18.46
N LEU A 42 -22.47 -6.08 17.29
CA LEU A 42 -22.89 -4.68 17.16
C LEU A 42 -24.37 -4.52 16.74
N GLU A 43 -25.14 -5.61 16.66
CA GLU A 43 -26.53 -5.56 16.18
C GLU A 43 -27.43 -4.68 17.06
N ALA A 44 -27.30 -4.80 18.38
CA ALA A 44 -28.11 -4.00 19.33
C ALA A 44 -27.91 -2.51 19.16
N THR A 45 -26.67 -2.07 18.89
CA THR A 45 -26.36 -0.66 18.62
C THR A 45 -27.08 -0.14 17.39
N HIS A 46 -27.16 -0.95 16.32
CA HIS A 46 -27.80 -0.57 15.07
C HIS A 46 -29.33 -0.69 15.15
N ALA A 47 -29.85 -1.73 15.82
CA ALA A 47 -31.27 -2.01 15.85
C ALA A 47 -32.04 -1.20 16.91
N THR A 48 -31.46 -0.99 18.09
CA THR A 48 -32.14 -0.39 19.25
C THR A 48 -31.41 0.82 19.82
N GLY A 49 -30.20 1.14 19.34
CA GLY A 49 -29.36 2.21 19.90
C GLY A 49 -28.71 1.84 21.23
N ASP A 50 -28.64 0.56 21.60
CA ASP A 50 -27.94 0.11 22.79
C ASP A 50 -26.43 0.11 22.55
N ASN A 51 -25.74 1.01 23.22
CA ASN A 51 -24.29 1.21 23.08
C ASN A 51 -23.46 0.42 24.10
N SER A 52 -24.04 -0.45 24.90
CA SER A 52 -23.33 -1.22 25.95
C SER A 52 -22.19 -2.08 25.42
N GLY A 53 -22.27 -2.53 24.15
CA GLY A 53 -21.23 -3.31 23.46
C GLY A 53 -20.23 -2.48 22.64
N VAL A 54 -20.35 -1.15 22.61
CA VAL A 54 -19.55 -0.29 21.71
C VAL A 54 -18.43 0.43 22.44
N LEU A 55 -17.19 0.01 22.19
CA LEU A 55 -16.02 0.77 22.65
C LEU A 55 -16.01 2.16 21.98
N PRO A 56 -15.96 3.26 22.72
CA PRO A 56 -15.93 4.59 22.13
C PRO A 56 -14.75 4.76 21.14
N THR A 57 -14.99 5.36 19.99
CA THR A 57 -13.91 5.61 19.02
C THR A 57 -12.83 6.54 19.56
N ASP A 58 -13.17 7.38 20.56
CA ASP A 58 -12.19 8.19 21.30
C ASP A 58 -11.24 7.33 22.12
N THR A 59 -11.73 6.23 22.71
CA THR A 59 -10.90 5.25 23.42
C THR A 59 -9.92 4.59 22.45
N MET A 60 -10.34 4.22 21.23
CA MET A 60 -9.43 3.67 20.21
C MET A 60 -8.29 4.64 19.90
N LYS A 61 -8.59 5.92 19.70
CA LYS A 61 -7.58 6.97 19.49
C LYS A 61 -6.62 7.07 20.68
N ASN A 62 -7.15 7.09 21.89
CA ASN A 62 -6.34 7.22 23.10
C ASN A 62 -5.45 5.97 23.31
N THR A 63 -5.94 4.78 22.97
CA THR A 63 -5.14 3.54 22.97
C THR A 63 -3.95 3.64 22.02
N VAL A 64 -4.14 4.17 20.81
CA VAL A 64 -3.03 4.38 19.86
C VAL A 64 -1.93 5.26 20.47
N TYR A 65 -2.28 6.37 21.12
CA TYR A 65 -1.29 7.25 21.75
C TYR A 65 -0.63 6.62 22.98
N ALA A 66 -1.41 5.97 23.84
CA ALA A 66 -0.88 5.30 25.01
C ALA A 66 0.11 4.19 24.63
N PHE A 67 -0.27 3.31 23.70
CA PHE A 67 0.57 2.22 23.23
C PHE A 67 1.84 2.71 22.54
N ALA A 68 1.75 3.77 21.74
CA ALA A 68 2.93 4.39 21.16
C ALA A 68 3.92 4.89 22.23
N LYS A 69 3.43 5.34 23.39
CA LYS A 69 4.27 5.77 24.51
C LYS A 69 4.81 4.58 25.30
N GLU A 70 3.98 3.61 25.66
CA GLU A 70 4.28 2.51 26.58
C GLU A 70 5.13 1.43 25.92
N HIS A 71 4.76 0.99 24.73
CA HIS A 71 5.39 -0.13 24.03
C HIS A 71 6.38 0.30 22.94
N GLY A 72 6.37 1.55 22.59
CA GLY A 72 7.08 1.98 21.40
C GLY A 72 6.24 1.84 20.13
N VAL A 73 6.83 2.19 18.99
CA VAL A 73 6.19 2.05 17.70
C VAL A 73 6.85 0.92 16.90
N GLY A 74 8.18 0.74 16.98
CA GLY A 74 8.88 -0.27 16.19
C GLY A 74 8.58 -0.14 14.69
N GLU A 75 8.42 -1.27 14.03
CA GLU A 75 7.95 -1.33 12.65
C GLU A 75 6.41 -1.20 12.58
N PRO A 76 5.84 -0.62 11.51
CA PRO A 76 4.40 -0.43 11.39
C PRO A 76 3.58 -1.72 11.53
N GLU A 77 4.08 -2.84 11.03
CA GLU A 77 3.45 -4.15 11.11
C GLU A 77 3.36 -4.65 12.57
N GLU A 78 4.42 -4.47 13.35
CA GLU A 78 4.45 -4.85 14.77
C GLU A 78 3.47 -4.02 15.58
N PHE A 79 3.45 -2.71 15.35
CA PHE A 79 2.56 -1.80 16.06
C PHE A 79 1.09 -2.07 15.69
N ALA A 80 0.81 -2.36 14.42
CA ALA A 80 -0.53 -2.73 13.99
C ALA A 80 -0.99 -4.06 14.59
N LEU A 81 -0.10 -5.07 14.66
CA LEU A 81 -0.36 -6.36 15.33
C LEU A 81 -0.67 -6.18 16.82
N LEU A 82 0.12 -5.37 17.51
CA LEU A 82 -0.05 -5.09 18.94
C LEU A 82 -1.43 -4.45 19.20
N LEU A 83 -1.79 -3.44 18.44
CA LEU A 83 -3.07 -2.75 18.56
C LEU A 83 -4.25 -3.66 18.23
N ALA A 84 -4.18 -4.39 17.11
CA ALA A 84 -5.28 -5.24 16.67
C ALA A 84 -5.57 -6.37 17.67
N ARG A 85 -4.53 -7.02 18.19
CA ARG A 85 -4.66 -8.06 19.24
C ARG A 85 -5.26 -7.48 20.52
N HIS A 86 -4.78 -6.34 20.97
CA HIS A 86 -5.32 -5.70 22.17
C HIS A 86 -6.82 -5.50 22.09
N PHE A 87 -7.34 -4.97 20.97
CA PHE A 87 -8.77 -4.71 20.85
C PHE A 87 -9.62 -5.98 20.86
N VAL A 88 -9.15 -7.07 20.23
CA VAL A 88 -9.85 -8.37 20.25
C VAL A 88 -9.76 -9.03 21.63
N GLU A 89 -8.60 -9.01 22.28
CA GLU A 89 -8.39 -9.66 23.55
C GLU A 89 -9.03 -8.94 24.75
N SER A 90 -9.10 -7.59 24.70
CA SER A 90 -9.63 -6.79 25.81
C SER A 90 -11.13 -6.53 25.73
N GLN A 91 -11.79 -6.82 24.61
CA GLN A 91 -13.19 -6.53 24.36
C GLN A 91 -13.93 -7.79 23.91
N PRO A 92 -14.61 -8.52 24.82
CA PRO A 92 -15.24 -9.81 24.48
C PRO A 92 -16.26 -9.76 23.35
N GLN A 93 -16.87 -8.62 23.11
CA GLN A 93 -17.83 -8.40 22.03
C GLN A 93 -17.18 -8.08 20.68
N VAL A 94 -15.86 -7.89 20.64
CA VAL A 94 -15.09 -7.60 19.42
C VAL A 94 -14.51 -8.89 18.89
N HIS A 95 -14.96 -9.32 17.71
CA HIS A 95 -14.50 -10.53 17.02
C HIS A 95 -13.48 -10.26 15.92
N GLY A 96 -13.32 -8.98 15.54
CA GLY A 96 -12.37 -8.60 14.53
C GLY A 96 -11.85 -7.17 14.71
N ALA A 97 -10.56 -7.00 14.44
CA ALA A 97 -9.91 -5.70 14.42
C ALA A 97 -9.06 -5.56 13.15
N LYS A 98 -9.26 -4.47 12.42
CA LYS A 98 -8.40 -4.03 11.31
C LYS A 98 -7.66 -2.78 11.75
N VAL A 99 -6.34 -2.83 11.72
CA VAL A 99 -5.47 -1.67 11.93
C VAL A 99 -4.72 -1.38 10.65
N SER A 100 -4.85 -0.14 10.15
CA SER A 100 -4.14 0.34 8.96
C SER A 100 -3.22 1.47 9.37
N ILE A 101 -1.98 1.42 8.91
CA ILE A 101 -0.95 2.41 9.21
C ILE A 101 -0.32 2.91 7.92
N GLU A 102 -0.23 4.23 7.77
CA GLU A 102 0.67 4.90 6.84
C GLU A 102 1.86 5.43 7.64
N SER A 103 3.06 5.15 7.15
CA SER A 103 4.31 5.60 7.74
C SER A 103 5.03 6.55 6.79
N TYR A 104 5.31 7.75 7.29
CA TYR A 104 5.95 8.82 6.53
C TYR A 104 7.44 8.89 6.85
N ALA A 105 8.27 8.77 5.81
CA ALA A 105 9.70 8.79 5.94
C ALA A 105 10.25 10.21 6.09
N TRP A 106 11.30 10.33 6.90
CA TRP A 106 12.02 11.58 7.14
C TRP A 106 13.51 11.36 7.01
N ASP A 107 14.17 12.21 6.24
CA ASP A 107 15.63 12.24 6.13
C ASP A 107 16.22 13.11 7.22
N ARG A 108 17.26 12.61 7.87
CA ARG A 108 17.96 13.37 8.92
C ARG A 108 18.86 14.44 8.29
N LEU A 109 18.68 15.68 8.71
CA LEU A 109 19.53 16.82 8.32
C LEU A 109 20.56 17.17 9.40
N GLY A 110 20.28 16.83 10.66
CA GLY A 110 21.15 17.15 11.80
C GLY A 110 20.74 16.31 13.03
N PRO A 111 21.31 16.58 14.19
CA PRO A 111 21.04 15.79 15.40
C PRO A 111 19.53 15.71 15.75
N HIS A 112 18.79 16.78 15.51
CA HIS A 112 17.36 16.90 15.82
C HIS A 112 16.54 17.60 14.72
N SER A 113 17.09 17.68 13.48
CA SER A 113 16.43 18.31 12.33
C SER A 113 16.19 17.29 11.24
N PHE A 114 15.03 17.38 10.58
CA PHE A 114 14.57 16.40 9.60
C PHE A 114 13.89 17.09 8.41
N SER A 115 13.95 16.45 7.24
CA SER A 115 13.20 16.79 6.04
C SER A 115 12.29 15.64 5.66
N LYS A 116 11.03 15.95 5.36
CA LYS A 116 10.06 14.92 4.95
C LYS A 116 10.40 14.39 3.56
N ARG A 117 10.51 13.08 3.43
CA ARG A 117 10.62 12.39 2.14
C ARG A 117 9.23 12.24 1.52
N GLY A 118 9.12 12.35 0.20
CA GLY A 118 7.83 12.34 -0.48
C GLY A 118 7.78 11.44 -1.71
N ASP A 119 8.71 10.49 -1.85
CA ASP A 119 8.83 9.60 -2.99
C ASP A 119 7.79 8.46 -2.98
N TYR A 120 7.35 8.04 -1.80
CA TYR A 120 6.24 7.10 -1.58
C TYR A 120 5.80 7.13 -0.11
N THR A 121 4.65 6.52 0.16
CA THR A 121 4.17 6.25 1.53
C THR A 121 4.23 4.75 1.80
N ARG A 122 4.92 4.32 2.88
CA ARG A 122 4.88 2.94 3.37
C ARG A 122 3.55 2.68 4.06
N THR A 123 2.96 1.49 3.84
CA THR A 123 1.71 1.07 4.49
C THR A 123 1.86 -0.28 5.17
N ALA A 124 1.12 -0.46 6.26
CA ALA A 124 0.91 -1.75 6.89
C ALA A 124 -0.57 -1.91 7.26
N VAL A 125 -1.14 -3.08 7.01
CA VAL A 125 -2.51 -3.41 7.40
C VAL A 125 -2.49 -4.75 8.11
N VAL A 126 -3.07 -4.80 9.29
CA VAL A 126 -3.26 -6.02 10.07
C VAL A 126 -4.74 -6.26 10.29
N ASN A 127 -5.18 -7.47 10.02
CA ASN A 127 -6.50 -7.97 10.39
C ASN A 127 -6.34 -9.10 11.39
N VAL A 128 -7.01 -9.00 12.52
CA VAL A 128 -7.16 -10.08 13.51
C VAL A 128 -8.63 -10.42 13.60
N SER A 129 -8.99 -11.70 13.48
CA SER A 129 -10.36 -12.18 13.56
C SER A 129 -10.38 -13.66 13.95
N ASP A 130 -11.58 -14.24 14.13
CA ASP A 130 -11.78 -15.69 14.36
C ASP A 130 -11.23 -16.53 13.20
N ALA A 131 -11.19 -15.98 11.97
CA ALA A 131 -10.60 -16.65 10.80
C ALA A 131 -9.06 -16.66 10.81
N GLY A 132 -8.44 -15.95 11.75
CA GLY A 132 -7.00 -15.84 11.90
C GLY A 132 -6.47 -14.42 11.79
N THR A 133 -5.15 -14.31 11.79
CA THR A 133 -4.43 -13.04 11.68
C THR A 133 -3.76 -12.93 10.32
N GLN A 134 -3.85 -11.78 9.68
CA GLN A 134 -3.23 -11.49 8.38
C GLN A 134 -2.48 -10.18 8.44
N VAL A 135 -1.25 -10.18 7.91
CA VAL A 135 -0.38 -9.00 7.80
C VAL A 135 -0.15 -8.68 6.32
N VAL A 136 -0.32 -7.43 5.97
CA VAL A 136 -0.10 -6.90 4.63
C VAL A 136 0.76 -5.66 4.75
N SER A 137 1.91 -5.65 4.08
CA SER A 137 2.74 -4.46 3.92
C SER A 137 2.55 -3.86 2.52
N GLY A 138 3.00 -2.63 2.31
CA GLY A 138 2.88 -2.04 0.99
C GLY A 138 3.49 -0.65 0.85
N VAL A 139 3.37 -0.13 -0.36
CA VAL A 139 3.72 1.24 -0.74
C VAL A 139 2.60 1.87 -1.55
N ILE A 140 2.44 3.19 -1.42
CA ILE A 140 1.52 4.00 -2.22
C ILE A 140 2.31 5.11 -2.90
N GLY A 141 2.07 5.29 -4.21
CA GLY A 141 2.56 6.42 -4.98
C GLY A 141 4.04 6.34 -5.40
N LEU A 142 4.67 5.15 -5.36
CA LEU A 142 6.04 4.98 -5.84
C LEU A 142 6.10 5.24 -7.35
N THR A 143 6.63 6.38 -7.75
CA THR A 143 6.71 6.75 -9.17
C THR A 143 7.99 6.20 -9.80
N LEU A 144 7.82 5.40 -10.86
CA LEU A 144 8.90 4.81 -11.65
C LEU A 144 8.75 5.19 -13.11
N LEU A 145 9.89 5.34 -13.82
CA LEU A 145 9.93 5.70 -15.24
C LEU A 145 11.10 5.01 -15.94
N ASN A 146 10.81 4.36 -17.08
CA ASN A 146 11.80 3.96 -18.08
C ASN A 146 11.66 4.89 -19.30
N SER A 147 12.74 5.51 -19.73
CA SER A 147 12.72 6.45 -20.87
C SER A 147 12.73 5.76 -22.23
N THR A 148 12.95 4.46 -22.26
CA THR A 148 12.98 3.57 -23.46
C THR A 148 12.74 2.12 -23.01
N ALA A 149 12.96 1.14 -23.89
CA ALA A 149 12.76 -0.29 -23.66
C ALA A 149 11.30 -0.64 -23.32
N SER A 150 10.37 0.08 -23.90
CA SER A 150 8.94 -0.17 -23.78
C SER A 150 8.25 0.00 -25.14
N GLU A 151 7.41 -0.97 -25.47
CA GLU A 151 6.61 -1.01 -26.68
C GLU A 151 5.12 -1.17 -26.35
N PHE A 152 4.28 -0.93 -27.34
CA PHE A 152 2.89 -1.34 -27.32
C PHE A 152 2.36 -1.45 -28.74
N HIS A 153 2.23 -2.66 -29.25
CA HIS A 153 1.77 -2.95 -30.62
C HIS A 153 1.05 -4.30 -30.69
N GLY A 154 0.45 -4.62 -31.83
CA GLY A 154 -0.26 -5.87 -32.05
C GLY A 154 -1.59 -5.98 -31.32
N PHE A 155 -2.15 -4.88 -30.81
CA PHE A 155 -3.42 -4.84 -30.12
C PHE A 155 -4.61 -4.89 -31.11
N PRO A 156 -5.79 -5.41 -30.69
CA PRO A 156 -6.98 -5.42 -31.52
C PRO A 156 -7.45 -4.00 -31.82
N ARG A 157 -8.02 -3.82 -33.02
CA ARG A 157 -8.54 -2.54 -33.50
C ARG A 157 -10.03 -2.62 -33.80
N ASP A 158 -10.75 -1.59 -33.44
CA ASP A 158 -12.13 -1.33 -33.83
C ASP A 158 -12.29 0.08 -34.45
N LYS A 159 -13.52 0.49 -34.72
CA LYS A 159 -13.79 1.82 -35.34
C LYS A 159 -13.42 3.01 -34.45
N TYR A 160 -13.16 2.79 -33.16
CA TYR A 160 -12.78 3.83 -32.22
C TYR A 160 -11.28 3.80 -31.87
N THR A 161 -10.53 2.87 -32.43
CA THR A 161 -9.12 2.73 -32.16
C THR A 161 -8.32 3.73 -32.98
N THR A 162 -7.85 4.79 -32.33
CA THR A 162 -7.00 5.84 -32.93
C THR A 162 -5.53 5.74 -32.46
N LEU A 163 -5.25 4.93 -31.42
CA LEU A 163 -3.91 4.79 -30.88
C LEU A 163 -2.94 4.22 -31.94
N PRO A 164 -1.82 4.89 -32.23
CA PRO A 164 -0.77 4.32 -33.07
C PRO A 164 -0.02 3.21 -32.29
N GLU A 165 0.55 2.29 -33.04
CA GLU A 165 1.51 1.35 -32.51
C GLU A 165 2.81 2.06 -32.13
N ALA A 166 3.41 1.66 -31.02
CA ALA A 166 4.67 2.22 -30.55
C ALA A 166 5.70 1.10 -30.35
N THR A 167 6.86 1.28 -30.95
CA THR A 167 8.02 0.38 -30.83
C THR A 167 9.07 0.90 -29.86
N ASP A 168 8.94 2.14 -29.44
CA ASP A 168 9.70 2.77 -28.37
C ASP A 168 8.86 3.87 -27.72
N ARG A 169 8.77 3.87 -26.39
CA ARG A 169 8.01 4.87 -25.64
C ARG A 169 8.54 5.01 -24.22
N ILE A 170 8.25 6.12 -23.58
CA ILE A 170 8.36 6.26 -22.15
C ILE A 170 7.32 5.36 -21.45
N LEU A 171 7.75 4.58 -20.47
CA LEU A 171 6.89 3.85 -19.55
C LEU A 171 7.01 4.46 -18.17
N ALA A 172 5.95 5.13 -17.72
CA ALA A 172 5.90 5.74 -16.39
C ALA A 172 4.64 5.32 -15.64
N THR A 173 4.78 5.04 -14.34
CA THR A 173 3.68 4.63 -13.48
C THR A 173 3.88 5.14 -12.05
N ALA A 174 2.79 5.33 -11.32
CA ALA A 174 2.80 5.49 -9.86
C ALA A 174 2.35 4.17 -9.23
N VAL A 175 3.27 3.41 -8.70
CA VAL A 175 3.02 2.06 -8.17
C VAL A 175 2.32 2.16 -6.82
N ASP A 176 1.12 1.60 -6.73
CA ASP A 176 0.52 1.16 -5.46
C ASP A 176 0.68 -0.34 -5.37
N ALA A 177 1.50 -0.79 -4.43
CA ALA A 177 1.78 -2.21 -4.22
C ALA A 177 1.47 -2.62 -2.79
N ARG A 178 0.85 -3.79 -2.65
CA ARG A 178 0.59 -4.43 -1.36
C ARG A 178 1.03 -5.87 -1.45
N TRP A 179 1.63 -6.38 -0.39
CA TRP A 179 2.02 -7.78 -0.31
C TRP A 179 1.61 -8.39 1.02
N ARG A 180 1.00 -9.57 0.89
CA ARG A 180 0.51 -10.36 2.01
C ARG A 180 1.60 -11.32 2.46
N HIS A 181 1.90 -11.31 3.76
CA HIS A 181 2.85 -12.23 4.35
C HIS A 181 2.22 -13.62 4.56
N ALA A 182 3.03 -14.66 4.42
CA ALA A 182 2.62 -16.05 4.68
C ALA A 182 2.52 -16.34 6.18
N GLY A 183 3.21 -15.58 7.03
CA GLY A 183 3.26 -15.73 8.48
C GLY A 183 3.14 -14.42 9.23
N LEU A 184 3.28 -14.50 10.56
CA LEU A 184 3.12 -13.37 11.48
C LEU A 184 4.46 -12.91 12.11
N SER A 185 5.56 -13.50 11.66
CA SER A 185 6.90 -13.21 12.15
C SER A 185 7.84 -13.04 10.99
N ALA A 186 8.45 -11.88 10.90
CA ALA A 186 9.48 -11.53 9.93
C ALA A 186 10.36 -10.42 10.51
N ASP A 187 11.56 -10.25 9.97
CA ASP A 187 12.26 -8.97 10.08
C ASP A 187 11.55 -7.98 9.15
N TRP A 188 10.59 -7.24 9.70
CA TRP A 188 9.69 -6.37 8.93
C TRP A 188 10.44 -5.28 8.17
N ALA A 189 11.53 -4.75 8.74
CA ALA A 189 12.36 -3.76 8.06
C ALA A 189 13.08 -4.36 6.85
N ALA A 190 13.72 -5.53 7.02
CA ALA A 190 14.39 -6.24 5.95
C ALA A 190 13.41 -6.76 4.89
N SER A 191 12.22 -7.24 5.31
CA SER A 191 11.16 -7.69 4.40
C SER A 191 10.63 -6.54 3.56
N PHE A 192 10.33 -5.39 4.18
CA PHE A 192 9.87 -4.21 3.46
C PHE A 192 10.92 -3.69 2.48
N GLY A 193 12.16 -3.52 2.94
CA GLY A 193 13.27 -3.03 2.10
C GLY A 193 13.54 -3.95 0.91
N GLY A 194 13.62 -5.26 1.15
CA GLY A 194 13.83 -6.25 0.10
C GLY A 194 12.68 -6.33 -0.90
N ALA A 195 11.42 -6.24 -0.46
CA ALA A 195 10.27 -6.20 -1.36
C ALA A 195 10.26 -4.94 -2.23
N LEU A 196 10.58 -3.79 -1.65
CA LEU A 196 10.68 -2.52 -2.39
C LEU A 196 11.79 -2.56 -3.45
N ASP A 197 12.95 -3.11 -3.10
CA ASP A 197 14.08 -3.25 -4.03
C ASP A 197 13.77 -4.26 -5.14
N ALA A 198 13.11 -5.38 -4.82
CA ALA A 198 12.66 -6.38 -5.78
C ALA A 198 11.61 -5.80 -6.76
N LEU A 199 10.66 -4.99 -6.29
CA LEU A 199 9.72 -4.27 -7.16
C LEU A 199 10.46 -3.38 -8.17
N LYS A 200 11.43 -2.59 -7.70
CA LYS A 200 12.25 -1.73 -8.58
C LYS A 200 13.09 -2.55 -9.56
N SER A 201 13.70 -3.63 -9.11
CA SER A 201 14.49 -4.53 -9.95
C SER A 201 13.64 -5.17 -11.05
N GLY A 202 12.44 -5.61 -10.73
CA GLY A 202 11.49 -6.16 -11.69
C GLY A 202 11.05 -5.12 -12.74
N PHE A 203 10.87 -3.87 -12.36
CA PHE A 203 10.56 -2.77 -13.27
C PHE A 203 11.73 -2.44 -14.21
N VAL A 204 12.94 -2.30 -13.67
CA VAL A 204 14.14 -1.94 -14.42
C VAL A 204 14.61 -3.09 -15.34
N GLY A 205 14.51 -4.32 -14.86
CA GLY A 205 15.02 -5.52 -15.57
C GLY A 205 14.13 -6.00 -16.72
N THR A 206 12.95 -5.38 -16.93
CA THR A 206 11.96 -5.85 -17.91
C THR A 206 11.96 -4.96 -19.15
N TYR A 207 12.25 -5.57 -20.33
CA TYR A 207 11.86 -4.97 -21.60
C TYR A 207 10.34 -5.10 -21.74
N SER A 208 9.62 -4.00 -21.72
CA SER A 208 8.17 -3.97 -21.53
C SER A 208 7.42 -3.96 -22.85
N TYR A 209 6.74 -5.04 -23.19
CA TYR A 209 5.76 -5.09 -24.30
C TYR A 209 4.38 -4.58 -23.87
N SER A 210 4.14 -4.52 -22.56
CA SER A 210 2.94 -3.95 -21.96
C SER A 210 3.15 -3.71 -20.46
N LEU A 211 2.38 -2.79 -19.86
CA LEU A 211 2.44 -2.57 -18.40
C LEU A 211 1.95 -3.80 -17.62
N GLN A 212 1.09 -4.65 -18.22
CA GLN A 212 0.67 -5.94 -17.66
C GLN A 212 1.84 -6.91 -17.50
N GLN A 213 2.72 -6.99 -18.49
CA GLN A 213 3.94 -7.80 -18.41
C GLN A 213 4.88 -7.27 -17.33
N THR A 214 5.05 -5.95 -17.25
CA THR A 214 5.86 -5.31 -16.22
C THR A 214 5.29 -5.57 -14.82
N LEU A 215 3.97 -5.52 -14.64
CA LEU A 215 3.30 -5.91 -13.41
C LEU A 215 3.66 -7.34 -12.98
N MET A 216 3.55 -8.30 -13.93
CA MET A 216 3.90 -9.69 -13.66
C MET A 216 5.36 -9.84 -13.27
N ALA A 217 6.28 -9.16 -13.95
CA ALA A 217 7.71 -9.19 -13.64
C ALA A 217 8.01 -8.61 -12.26
N MET A 218 7.41 -7.47 -11.90
CA MET A 218 7.58 -6.84 -10.58
C MET A 218 7.10 -7.77 -9.46
N GLY A 219 5.89 -8.34 -9.59
CA GLY A 219 5.35 -9.26 -8.59
C GLY A 219 6.15 -10.56 -8.49
N THR A 220 6.62 -11.11 -9.61
CA THR A 220 7.47 -12.29 -9.65
C THR A 220 8.81 -12.03 -8.96
N SER A 221 9.44 -10.88 -9.21
CA SER A 221 10.70 -10.50 -8.55
C SER A 221 10.54 -10.50 -7.02
N VAL A 222 9.48 -9.88 -6.50
CA VAL A 222 9.19 -9.88 -5.06
C VAL A 222 9.04 -11.31 -4.53
N LEU A 223 8.20 -12.13 -5.15
CA LEU A 223 7.97 -13.49 -4.68
C LEU A 223 9.21 -14.38 -4.81
N THR A 224 10.09 -14.12 -5.76
CA THR A 224 11.34 -14.87 -5.91
C THR A 224 12.35 -14.54 -4.82
N GLU A 225 12.46 -13.27 -4.46
CA GLU A 225 13.47 -12.79 -3.51
C GLU A 225 13.00 -12.84 -2.03
N ARG A 226 11.68 -12.93 -1.80
CA ARG A 226 11.06 -12.82 -0.48
C ARG A 226 10.12 -14.00 -0.20
N GLU A 227 10.68 -15.08 0.36
CA GLU A 227 9.95 -16.33 0.63
C GLU A 227 8.82 -16.15 1.65
N GLU A 228 8.94 -15.19 2.55
CA GLU A 228 7.93 -14.88 3.54
C GLU A 228 6.69 -14.16 2.96
N ILE A 229 6.72 -13.77 1.67
CA ILE A 229 5.60 -13.13 0.99
C ILE A 229 4.84 -14.17 0.15
N ALA A 230 3.53 -14.25 0.37
CA ALA A 230 2.64 -15.21 -0.28
C ALA A 230 1.98 -14.68 -1.56
N GLU A 231 1.69 -13.38 -1.61
CA GLU A 231 0.95 -12.72 -2.70
C GLU A 231 1.34 -11.25 -2.78
N VAL A 232 1.45 -10.74 -4.01
CA VAL A 232 1.67 -9.30 -4.29
C VAL A 232 0.53 -8.81 -5.17
N ARG A 233 -0.08 -7.68 -4.81
CA ARG A 233 -1.08 -6.97 -5.61
C ARG A 233 -0.56 -5.61 -5.98
N LEU A 234 -0.76 -5.25 -7.25
CA LEU A 234 -0.26 -4.04 -7.86
C LEU A 234 -1.40 -3.29 -8.55
N ALA A 235 -1.43 -1.98 -8.37
CA ALA A 235 -2.20 -1.06 -9.18
C ALA A 235 -1.22 -0.06 -9.81
N LEU A 236 -1.22 -0.02 -11.13
CA LEU A 236 -0.25 0.73 -11.94
C LEU A 236 -0.98 1.73 -12.84
N PRO A 237 -1.30 2.94 -12.36
CA PRO A 237 -1.76 4.01 -13.24
C PRO A 237 -0.66 4.35 -14.24
N ASN A 238 -0.95 4.20 -15.53
CA ASN A 238 -0.02 4.51 -16.62
C ASN A 238 0.03 6.03 -16.84
N LYS A 239 1.15 6.64 -16.46
CA LYS A 239 1.40 8.08 -16.67
C LYS A 239 1.88 8.30 -18.09
N HIS A 240 0.95 8.69 -18.98
CA HIS A 240 1.26 8.86 -20.40
C HIS A 240 2.20 10.02 -20.67
N HIS A 241 3.14 9.79 -21.60
CA HIS A 241 4.01 10.81 -22.15
C HIS A 241 3.79 10.88 -23.66
N TYR A 242 3.43 12.06 -24.17
CA TYR A 242 3.11 12.28 -25.57
C TYR A 242 4.21 13.10 -26.22
N LEU A 243 4.77 12.61 -27.33
CA LEU A 243 5.79 13.33 -28.08
C LEU A 243 5.24 14.67 -28.55
N VAL A 244 5.99 15.74 -28.31
CA VAL A 244 5.60 17.09 -28.75
C VAL A 244 5.89 17.24 -30.24
N ASP A 245 4.91 17.69 -31.00
CA ASP A 245 5.16 18.13 -32.38
C ASP A 245 5.88 19.49 -32.38
N LEU A 246 7.15 19.49 -32.79
CA LEU A 246 8.01 20.68 -32.87
C LEU A 246 8.11 21.20 -34.33
N SER A 247 7.45 20.57 -35.29
CA SER A 247 7.46 21.01 -36.70
C SER A 247 7.00 22.46 -36.95
N PRO A 248 6.06 23.03 -36.13
CA PRO A 248 5.70 24.45 -36.26
C PRO A 248 6.85 25.43 -35.94
N PHE A 249 7.92 24.94 -35.36
CA PHE A 249 9.13 25.72 -34.99
C PHE A 249 10.34 25.36 -35.85
N ASP A 250 10.13 24.64 -36.94
CA ASP A 250 11.20 24.10 -37.81
C ASP A 250 12.21 23.21 -37.06
N LEU A 251 11.74 22.49 -36.02
CA LEU A 251 12.53 21.57 -35.21
C LEU A 251 12.05 20.11 -35.38
N THR A 252 12.97 19.18 -35.30
CA THR A 252 12.66 17.75 -35.14
C THR A 252 12.58 17.40 -33.67
N ASN A 253 11.84 16.35 -33.33
CA ASN A 253 11.79 15.81 -31.97
C ASN A 253 12.09 14.30 -32.01
N GLU A 254 13.30 13.92 -31.70
CA GLU A 254 13.80 12.57 -31.76
C GLU A 254 13.65 11.86 -30.40
N ASN A 255 12.40 11.80 -29.89
CA ASN A 255 12.06 11.23 -28.59
C ASN A 255 12.74 11.96 -27.39
N GLU A 256 12.80 13.29 -27.44
CA GLU A 256 13.48 14.09 -26.41
C GLU A 256 12.50 14.93 -25.59
N VAL A 257 11.48 15.50 -26.22
CA VAL A 257 10.54 16.43 -25.57
C VAL A 257 9.13 15.86 -25.57
N PHE A 258 8.55 15.70 -24.37
CA PHE A 258 7.25 15.09 -24.17
C PHE A 258 6.33 15.95 -23.33
N ILE A 259 5.04 15.84 -23.57
CA ILE A 259 3.99 16.28 -22.65
C ILE A 259 3.78 15.19 -21.63
N ALA A 260 4.04 15.47 -20.35
CA ALA A 260 3.69 14.57 -19.25
C ALA A 260 2.19 14.71 -18.94
N GLY A 261 1.41 13.69 -19.30
CA GLY A 261 -0.02 13.62 -19.02
C GLY A 261 -0.29 12.91 -17.69
N ASP A 262 -1.20 13.49 -16.89
CA ASP A 262 -1.60 12.90 -15.60
C ASP A 262 -3.01 12.29 -15.67
N ARG A 263 -3.81 12.61 -16.68
CA ARG A 263 -5.17 12.09 -16.89
C ARG A 263 -5.69 12.37 -18.31
N PRO A 264 -6.62 11.52 -18.83
CA PRO A 264 -6.96 10.22 -18.26
C PRO A 264 -5.77 9.27 -18.31
N TYR A 265 -5.76 8.23 -17.48
CA TYR A 265 -4.72 7.22 -17.48
C TYR A 265 -5.33 5.81 -17.59
N GLY A 266 -4.60 4.89 -18.21
CA GLY A 266 -4.91 3.46 -18.12
C GLY A 266 -4.56 2.96 -16.73
N LEU A 267 -5.48 2.28 -16.06
CA LEU A 267 -5.24 1.62 -14.78
C LEU A 267 -5.05 0.13 -15.02
N ILE A 268 -3.87 -0.38 -14.68
CA ILE A 268 -3.53 -1.79 -14.79
C ILE A 268 -3.43 -2.35 -13.39
N GLU A 269 -4.27 -3.32 -13.08
CA GLU A 269 -4.33 -3.96 -11.76
C GLU A 269 -4.15 -5.46 -11.93
N GLY A 270 -3.53 -6.09 -10.94
CA GLY A 270 -3.35 -7.53 -10.92
C GLY A 270 -2.66 -8.02 -9.68
N SER A 271 -2.73 -9.34 -9.47
CA SER A 271 -2.02 -10.03 -8.40
C SER A 271 -1.11 -11.11 -8.96
N VAL A 272 0.02 -11.28 -8.30
CA VAL A 272 0.94 -12.39 -8.49
C VAL A 272 0.97 -13.16 -7.18
N VAL A 273 0.74 -14.48 -7.25
CA VAL A 273 0.54 -15.33 -6.08
C VAL A 273 1.35 -16.61 -6.22
N ARG A 274 1.88 -17.11 -5.10
CA ARG A 274 2.46 -18.45 -5.07
C ARG A 274 1.33 -19.48 -5.21
N ASP A 275 1.53 -20.53 -5.95
CA ASP A 275 0.56 -21.62 -6.15
C ASP A 275 0.29 -22.41 -4.86
N ASP A 276 1.24 -22.43 -3.93
CA ASP A 276 1.15 -23.02 -2.59
C ASP A 276 0.80 -22.02 -1.48
N ALA A 277 0.44 -20.79 -1.83
CA ALA A 277 0.15 -19.74 -0.85
C ALA A 277 -1.01 -20.14 0.07
N PRO A 278 -0.90 -19.90 1.40
CA PRO A 278 -2.02 -20.08 2.31
C PRO A 278 -3.18 -19.16 1.89
N ALA A 279 -4.40 -19.64 2.04
CA ALA A 279 -5.60 -18.84 1.76
C ALA A 279 -5.59 -17.54 2.57
N ALA A 280 -6.04 -16.46 1.96
CA ALA A 280 -6.24 -15.20 2.68
C ALA A 280 -7.39 -15.36 3.68
N THR A 281 -7.21 -14.88 4.92
CA THR A 281 -8.24 -14.96 5.98
C THR A 281 -9.33 -13.91 5.80
N THR A 282 -9.05 -12.85 5.08
CA THR A 282 -9.99 -11.75 4.76
C THR A 282 -9.71 -11.20 3.38
N GLU A 283 -10.70 -10.52 2.79
CA GLU A 283 -10.43 -9.66 1.64
C GLU A 283 -9.52 -8.50 2.07
N TRP A 284 -8.39 -8.34 1.40
CA TRP A 284 -7.37 -7.38 1.79
C TRP A 284 -7.04 -6.34 0.70
N TRP A 285 -7.71 -6.46 -0.44
CA TRP A 285 -7.54 -5.54 -1.58
C TRP A 285 -8.19 -4.17 -1.32
N LEU A 286 -9.26 -4.10 -0.56
CA LEU A 286 -10.04 -2.90 -0.27
C LEU A 286 -9.61 -2.19 1.00
#